data_20bc9bbd27fba746879c02710ad3b67e
#
_entry.id   20bc9bbd27fba746879c02710ad3b67e
#
_cell.length_a   1.000
_cell.length_b   1.000
_cell.length_c   1.000
_cell.angle_alpha   90.00
_cell.angle_beta   90.00
_cell.angle_gamma   90.00
#
_symmetry.space_group_name_H-M   'P 1'
#
loop_
_entity.id
_entity.type
_entity.pdbx_description
1 polymer ?
#
loop_
_entity_poly.entity_id
_entity_poly.type
_entity_poly.pdbx_seq_one_letter_code
_entity_poly.pdbx_strand_id
1 'polypeptide(L)'
;EEARLIQLGVESRWPQTNKRVLIIDVGGGSAELILSDQGVLEQAFSKPLGALRLTEAFLKSDPPAPLELHRMNEYIDEKLATPLRQIGAGKFDRVIATSATAAAIVCAVNRVARSRREEADRLKASTPQIRKFYRQVSSLGVSGRSKIQGVGPRRAELIVAGAAVFRRALELFQQPSLHYSAAGVRDGIIADLSARGVGRELARLSRDQRRVVEQMARRYGVPLAHARKVAQIAQQLFEALQPLHRLPPVHGKLLEAAGYLHDIGHYVSDSSHHKHSYYLVAHSDMPGFTDLERQMIAQLCRYHRKSMPTPRHAPFQAFTADARRAITFLAPLLRIADSLDRSHDQRVGDLHVQLRNGSVTLALESRSDTDLEMWAAERVAGAFRETYETALTLTRAKT
;
A
#
# COMPACT_ATOMS: atom_id res chain seq x y z
N GLU A 1 -20.23 -6.73 1.02
CA GLU A 1 -18.95 -6.14 1.45
C GLU A 1 -17.78 -6.61 0.58
N GLU A 2 -17.65 -7.92 0.30
CA GLU A 2 -16.57 -8.46 -0.54
C GLU A 2 -16.51 -7.78 -1.92
N ALA A 3 -17.63 -7.65 -2.60
CA ALA A 3 -17.71 -6.98 -3.90
C ALA A 3 -17.26 -5.50 -3.85
N ARG A 4 -17.60 -4.78 -2.78
CA ARG A 4 -17.17 -3.39 -2.58
C ARG A 4 -15.65 -3.30 -2.41
N LEU A 5 -15.07 -4.22 -1.67
CA LEU A 5 -13.61 -4.27 -1.48
C LEU A 5 -12.89 -4.66 -2.77
N ILE A 6 -13.43 -5.60 -3.57
CA ILE A 6 -12.86 -5.92 -4.88
C ILE A 6 -12.85 -4.69 -5.79
N GLN A 7 -13.99 -3.98 -5.88
CA GLN A 7 -14.09 -2.76 -6.69
C GLN A 7 -13.08 -1.70 -6.24
N LEU A 8 -12.99 -1.45 -4.95
CA LEU A 8 -12.04 -0.49 -4.37
C LEU A 8 -10.58 -0.87 -4.65
N GLY A 9 -10.25 -2.16 -4.56
CA GLY A 9 -8.92 -2.68 -4.90
C GLY A 9 -8.57 -2.46 -6.37
N VAL A 10 -9.51 -2.75 -7.27
CA VAL A 10 -9.32 -2.51 -8.70
C VAL A 10 -9.14 -1.02 -8.99
N GLU A 11 -9.97 -0.14 -8.41
CA GLU A 11 -9.87 1.31 -8.57
C GLU A 11 -8.54 1.88 -8.06
N SER A 12 -8.07 1.41 -6.89
CA SER A 12 -6.81 1.89 -6.32
C SER A 12 -5.60 1.58 -7.20
N ARG A 13 -5.61 0.42 -7.86
CA ARG A 13 -4.50 -0.03 -8.73
C ARG A 13 -4.64 0.44 -10.18
N TRP A 14 -5.86 0.54 -10.66
CA TRP A 14 -6.19 0.88 -12.04
C TRP A 14 -7.45 1.74 -12.11
N PRO A 15 -7.34 3.06 -11.86
CA PRO A 15 -8.50 3.96 -11.85
C PRO A 15 -9.34 3.90 -13.12
N GLN A 16 -10.66 3.85 -12.97
CA GLN A 16 -11.66 3.73 -14.03
C GLN A 16 -12.62 4.94 -14.04
N THR A 17 -12.14 6.12 -13.69
CA THR A 17 -12.91 7.33 -13.37
C THR A 17 -13.90 7.80 -14.44
N ASN A 18 -13.74 7.42 -15.71
CA ASN A 18 -14.65 7.81 -16.79
C ASN A 18 -15.12 6.58 -17.57
N LYS A 19 -15.28 5.43 -16.90
CA LYS A 19 -15.61 4.18 -17.59
C LYS A 19 -16.70 3.41 -16.87
N ARG A 20 -17.55 2.76 -17.66
CA ARG A 20 -18.48 1.73 -17.21
C ARG A 20 -17.81 0.37 -17.30
N VAL A 21 -17.56 -0.25 -16.16
CA VAL A 21 -16.73 -1.46 -16.04
C VAL A 21 -17.52 -2.59 -15.40
N LEU A 22 -17.44 -3.78 -16.00
CA LEU A 22 -17.88 -5.02 -15.37
C LEU A 22 -16.65 -5.70 -14.74
N ILE A 23 -16.63 -5.85 -13.40
CA ILE A 23 -15.60 -6.60 -12.71
C ILE A 23 -16.15 -7.99 -12.39
N ILE A 24 -15.36 -9.02 -12.68
CA ILE A 24 -15.70 -10.42 -12.43
C ILE A 24 -14.58 -11.03 -11.59
N ASP A 25 -14.90 -11.46 -10.37
CA ASP A 25 -14.01 -12.24 -9.52
C ASP A 25 -14.55 -13.67 -9.36
N VAL A 26 -13.72 -14.67 -9.66
CA VAL A 26 -14.09 -16.07 -9.49
C VAL A 26 -13.22 -16.68 -8.39
N GLY A 27 -13.78 -16.73 -7.19
CA GLY A 27 -13.16 -17.32 -6.03
C GLY A 27 -13.29 -18.85 -5.97
N GLY A 28 -13.10 -19.42 -4.78
CA GLY A 28 -13.31 -20.86 -4.54
C GLY A 28 -14.78 -21.24 -4.39
N GLY A 29 -15.53 -20.49 -3.58
CA GLY A 29 -16.95 -20.75 -3.24
C GLY A 29 -17.95 -19.95 -4.05
N SER A 30 -17.61 -18.74 -4.43
CA SER A 30 -18.49 -17.79 -5.12
C SER A 30 -17.82 -17.16 -6.33
N ALA A 31 -18.62 -16.46 -7.13
CA ALA A 31 -18.17 -15.50 -8.12
C ALA A 31 -18.93 -14.19 -7.93
N GLU A 32 -18.18 -13.09 -7.88
CA GLU A 32 -18.70 -11.73 -7.77
C GLU A 32 -18.76 -11.08 -9.16
N LEU A 33 -19.94 -10.52 -9.48
CA LEU A 33 -20.16 -9.70 -10.67
C LEU A 33 -20.50 -8.29 -10.19
N ILE A 34 -19.68 -7.32 -10.57
CA ILE A 34 -19.72 -5.97 -10.03
C ILE A 34 -19.79 -4.98 -11.18
N LEU A 35 -20.82 -4.15 -11.19
CA LEU A 35 -20.91 -3.02 -12.09
C LEU A 35 -20.36 -1.79 -11.39
N SER A 36 -19.34 -1.21 -11.97
CA SER A 36 -18.76 0.07 -11.56
C SER A 36 -18.96 1.07 -12.70
N ASP A 37 -19.52 2.24 -12.41
CA ASP A 37 -19.63 3.32 -13.36
C ASP A 37 -18.91 4.55 -12.82
N GLN A 38 -18.01 5.11 -13.62
CA GLN A 38 -17.15 6.26 -13.25
C GLN A 38 -16.40 6.08 -11.92
N GLY A 39 -16.01 4.84 -11.62
CA GLY A 39 -15.32 4.50 -10.37
C GLY A 39 -16.25 4.28 -9.16
N VAL A 40 -17.57 4.41 -9.34
CA VAL A 40 -18.57 4.19 -8.29
C VAL A 40 -19.24 2.83 -8.46
N LEU A 41 -19.38 2.09 -7.37
CA LEU A 41 -20.10 0.81 -7.37
C LEU A 41 -21.60 1.05 -7.56
N GLU A 42 -22.15 0.57 -8.67
CA GLU A 42 -23.60 0.65 -8.96
C GLU A 42 -24.36 -0.59 -8.51
N GLN A 43 -23.85 -1.76 -8.89
CA GLN A 43 -24.49 -3.04 -8.59
C GLN A 43 -23.44 -4.11 -8.27
N ALA A 44 -23.82 -5.06 -7.42
CA ALA A 44 -22.97 -6.18 -7.07
C ALA A 44 -23.79 -7.43 -6.82
N PHE A 45 -23.31 -8.55 -7.36
CA PHE A 45 -23.92 -9.87 -7.20
C PHE A 45 -22.86 -10.86 -6.76
N SER A 46 -23.16 -11.63 -5.71
CA SER A 46 -22.40 -12.82 -5.36
C SER A 46 -23.22 -14.06 -5.75
N LYS A 47 -22.62 -14.96 -6.50
CA LYS A 47 -23.26 -16.19 -6.97
C LYS A 47 -22.44 -17.42 -6.56
N PRO A 48 -23.07 -18.58 -6.29
CA PRO A 48 -22.39 -19.81 -5.91
C PRO A 48 -21.68 -20.46 -7.12
N LEU A 49 -20.83 -19.69 -7.80
CA LEU A 49 -20.11 -20.04 -9.04
C LEU A 49 -18.59 -20.11 -8.82
N GLY A 50 -18.14 -20.34 -7.59
CA GLY A 50 -16.72 -20.50 -7.31
C GLY A 50 -16.14 -21.77 -7.93
N ALA A 51 -14.89 -21.70 -8.34
CA ALA A 51 -14.23 -22.78 -9.11
C ALA A 51 -14.14 -24.09 -8.33
N LEU A 52 -13.88 -24.06 -7.01
CA LEU A 52 -13.85 -25.25 -6.16
C LEU A 52 -15.26 -25.87 -6.06
N ARG A 53 -16.24 -25.06 -5.71
CA ARG A 53 -17.64 -25.50 -5.58
C ARG A 53 -18.15 -26.18 -6.85
N LEU A 54 -17.92 -25.60 -8.02
CA LEU A 54 -18.36 -26.16 -9.30
C LEU A 54 -17.62 -27.45 -9.64
N THR A 55 -16.32 -27.52 -9.36
CA THR A 55 -15.52 -28.73 -9.55
C THR A 55 -16.09 -29.87 -8.70
N GLU A 56 -16.29 -29.63 -7.41
CA GLU A 56 -16.80 -30.63 -6.48
C GLU A 56 -18.24 -31.05 -6.81
N ALA A 57 -19.08 -30.12 -7.25
CA ALA A 57 -20.48 -30.46 -7.56
C ALA A 57 -20.64 -31.22 -8.87
N PHE A 58 -19.90 -30.86 -9.92
CA PHE A 58 -20.18 -31.31 -11.29
C PHE A 58 -19.10 -32.17 -11.93
N LEU A 59 -17.83 -32.02 -11.59
CA LEU A 59 -16.72 -32.67 -12.28
C LEU A 59 -16.18 -33.83 -11.46
N LYS A 60 -16.60 -35.07 -11.81
CA LYS A 60 -16.22 -36.30 -11.10
C LYS A 60 -15.20 -37.13 -11.86
N SER A 61 -15.11 -36.95 -13.17
CA SER A 61 -14.17 -37.66 -14.04
C SER A 61 -12.96 -36.75 -14.41
N ASP A 62 -11.83 -37.38 -14.72
CA ASP A 62 -10.61 -36.68 -15.19
C ASP A 62 -10.01 -37.38 -16.42
N PRO A 63 -10.10 -36.77 -17.61
CA PRO A 63 -10.77 -35.49 -17.91
C PRO A 63 -12.29 -35.53 -17.71
N PRO A 64 -12.91 -34.34 -17.49
CA PRO A 64 -14.36 -34.26 -17.29
C PRO A 64 -15.18 -34.83 -18.46
N ALA A 65 -16.23 -35.59 -18.16
CA ALA A 65 -17.09 -36.09 -19.18
C ALA A 65 -17.96 -34.99 -19.83
N PRO A 66 -18.37 -35.16 -21.11
CA PRO A 66 -19.17 -34.14 -21.82
C PRO A 66 -20.48 -33.81 -21.09
N LEU A 67 -21.14 -34.76 -20.45
CA LEU A 67 -22.38 -34.55 -19.69
C LEU A 67 -22.14 -33.73 -18.40
N GLU A 68 -21.00 -33.91 -17.74
CA GLU A 68 -20.61 -33.13 -16.57
C GLU A 68 -20.38 -31.65 -16.95
N LEU A 69 -19.67 -31.42 -18.04
CA LEU A 69 -19.44 -30.08 -18.60
C LEU A 69 -20.74 -29.41 -19.01
N HIS A 70 -21.66 -30.15 -19.61
CA HIS A 70 -22.98 -29.65 -20.02
C HIS A 70 -23.79 -29.19 -18.81
N ARG A 71 -23.98 -30.04 -17.81
CA ARG A 71 -24.72 -29.74 -16.56
C ARG A 71 -24.11 -28.55 -15.82
N MET A 72 -22.77 -28.47 -15.74
CA MET A 72 -22.09 -27.35 -15.12
C MET A 72 -22.37 -26.05 -15.85
N ASN A 73 -22.34 -26.06 -17.20
CA ASN A 73 -22.61 -24.87 -17.99
C ASN A 73 -24.07 -24.40 -17.84
N GLU A 74 -25.03 -25.31 -17.84
CA GLU A 74 -26.46 -24.99 -17.60
C GLU A 74 -26.64 -24.31 -16.22
N TYR A 75 -26.00 -24.84 -15.20
CA TYR A 75 -26.03 -24.25 -13.86
C TYR A 75 -25.40 -22.86 -13.83
N ILE A 76 -24.27 -22.66 -14.51
CA ILE A 76 -23.62 -21.34 -14.63
C ILE A 76 -24.58 -20.35 -15.30
N ASP A 77 -25.23 -20.75 -16.40
CA ASP A 77 -26.16 -19.90 -17.14
C ASP A 77 -27.37 -19.50 -16.29
N GLU A 78 -27.94 -20.45 -15.55
CA GLU A 78 -29.04 -20.19 -14.61
C GLU A 78 -28.63 -19.13 -13.56
N LYS A 79 -27.47 -19.27 -12.98
CA LYS A 79 -27.01 -18.34 -11.90
C LYS A 79 -26.63 -16.97 -12.46
N LEU A 80 -26.17 -16.88 -13.70
CA LEU A 80 -25.86 -15.61 -14.39
C LEU A 80 -27.10 -14.89 -14.95
N ALA A 81 -28.25 -15.56 -15.07
CA ALA A 81 -29.47 -14.97 -15.64
C ALA A 81 -29.96 -13.73 -14.87
N THR A 82 -29.89 -13.71 -13.55
CA THR A 82 -30.30 -12.55 -12.74
C THR A 82 -29.34 -11.36 -12.88
N PRO A 83 -28.01 -11.52 -12.70
CA PRO A 83 -27.06 -10.46 -12.99
C PRO A 83 -27.22 -9.90 -14.42
N LEU A 84 -27.36 -10.78 -15.40
CA LEU A 84 -27.51 -10.36 -16.79
C LEU A 84 -28.75 -9.48 -17.02
N ARG A 85 -29.90 -9.83 -16.42
CA ARG A 85 -31.13 -9.02 -16.52
C ARG A 85 -31.00 -7.65 -15.87
N GLN A 86 -30.28 -7.56 -14.74
CA GLN A 86 -30.20 -6.33 -13.97
C GLN A 86 -29.08 -5.40 -14.46
N ILE A 87 -27.92 -5.94 -14.78
CA ILE A 87 -26.77 -5.17 -15.31
C ILE A 87 -26.98 -4.81 -16.80
N GLY A 88 -27.64 -5.70 -17.56
CA GLY A 88 -27.79 -5.61 -19.01
C GLY A 88 -26.57 -6.11 -19.78
N ALA A 89 -26.79 -6.54 -21.03
CA ALA A 89 -25.72 -6.95 -21.93
C ALA A 89 -25.20 -5.78 -22.77
N GLY A 90 -23.92 -5.82 -23.14
CA GLY A 90 -23.43 -5.15 -24.33
C GLY A 90 -22.71 -3.81 -24.17
N LYS A 91 -22.86 -3.04 -23.12
CA LYS A 91 -22.25 -1.68 -23.05
C LYS A 91 -21.32 -1.49 -21.86
N PHE A 92 -20.15 -2.11 -21.93
CA PHE A 92 -19.05 -1.85 -20.99
C PHE A 92 -17.81 -1.36 -21.77
N ASP A 93 -17.17 -0.34 -21.25
CA ASP A 93 -15.89 0.12 -21.78
C ASP A 93 -14.80 -0.91 -21.55
N ARG A 94 -14.98 -1.72 -20.48
CA ARG A 94 -14.02 -2.75 -20.09
C ARG A 94 -14.65 -3.84 -19.23
N VAL A 95 -14.18 -5.07 -19.40
CA VAL A 95 -14.35 -6.15 -18.41
C VAL A 95 -13.02 -6.37 -17.73
N ILE A 96 -13.02 -6.35 -16.39
CA ILE A 96 -11.85 -6.64 -15.56
C ILE A 96 -12.09 -7.93 -14.81
N ALA A 97 -11.18 -8.88 -14.92
CA ALA A 97 -11.19 -10.13 -14.19
C ALA A 97 -10.14 -10.08 -13.09
N THR A 98 -10.51 -10.49 -11.88
CA THR A 98 -9.60 -10.64 -10.76
C THR A 98 -9.48 -12.12 -10.36
N SER A 99 -8.77 -12.47 -9.35
CA SER A 99 -8.55 -13.81 -8.84
C SER A 99 -7.36 -14.58 -9.45
N ALA A 100 -7.00 -15.66 -8.75
CA ALA A 100 -5.96 -16.56 -9.22
C ALA A 100 -6.37 -17.38 -10.46
N THR A 101 -7.67 -17.56 -10.69
CA THR A 101 -8.19 -18.23 -11.89
C THR A 101 -8.05 -17.32 -13.12
N ALA A 102 -8.42 -16.05 -13.00
CA ALA A 102 -8.22 -15.05 -14.06
C ALA A 102 -6.73 -14.91 -14.41
N ALA A 103 -5.86 -14.82 -13.39
CA ALA A 103 -4.40 -14.79 -13.58
C ALA A 103 -3.92 -16.00 -14.42
N ALA A 104 -4.35 -17.22 -14.07
CA ALA A 104 -3.93 -18.43 -14.76
C ALA A 104 -4.38 -18.43 -16.23
N ILE A 105 -5.62 -18.02 -16.52
CA ILE A 105 -6.15 -17.91 -17.89
C ILE A 105 -5.35 -16.90 -18.71
N VAL A 106 -5.19 -15.67 -18.18
CA VAL A 106 -4.51 -14.59 -18.91
C VAL A 106 -3.02 -14.89 -19.09
N CYS A 107 -2.36 -15.46 -18.08
CA CYS A 107 -0.97 -15.94 -18.20
C CYS A 107 -0.84 -17.01 -19.29
N ALA A 108 -1.72 -18.02 -19.30
CA ALA A 108 -1.67 -19.08 -20.29
C ALA A 108 -1.89 -18.55 -21.73
N VAL A 109 -2.87 -17.69 -21.91
CA VAL A 109 -3.22 -17.08 -23.23
C VAL A 109 -2.08 -16.20 -23.75
N ASN A 110 -1.42 -15.46 -22.87
CA ASN A 110 -0.33 -14.53 -23.22
C ASN A 110 1.07 -15.13 -23.05
N ARG A 111 1.19 -16.43 -22.74
CA ARG A 111 2.48 -17.14 -22.54
C ARG A 111 3.36 -16.51 -21.46
N VAL A 112 2.74 -15.98 -20.39
CA VAL A 112 3.44 -15.46 -19.21
C VAL A 112 3.70 -16.62 -18.24
N ALA A 113 4.93 -16.75 -17.78
CA ALA A 113 5.27 -17.78 -16.80
C ALA A 113 4.59 -17.47 -15.44
N ARG A 114 4.16 -18.52 -14.73
CA ARG A 114 3.49 -18.36 -13.42
C ARG A 114 4.34 -17.58 -12.40
N SER A 115 5.65 -17.73 -12.43
CA SER A 115 6.59 -16.99 -11.57
C SER A 115 6.61 -15.48 -11.82
N ARG A 116 6.18 -15.07 -13.02
CA ARG A 116 6.11 -13.67 -13.47
C ARG A 116 4.68 -13.20 -13.68
N ARG A 117 3.71 -13.78 -12.95
CA ARG A 117 2.28 -13.49 -13.13
C ARG A 117 1.91 -12.01 -12.95
N GLU A 118 2.72 -11.23 -12.25
CA GLU A 118 2.52 -9.77 -12.11
C GLU A 118 2.68 -9.03 -13.43
N GLU A 119 3.49 -9.57 -14.35
CA GLU A 119 3.60 -9.06 -15.73
C GLU A 119 2.31 -9.23 -16.53
N ALA A 120 1.39 -10.10 -16.07
CA ALA A 120 0.08 -10.26 -16.68
C ALA A 120 -0.92 -9.18 -16.27
N ASP A 121 -0.60 -8.33 -15.29
CA ASP A 121 -1.47 -7.23 -14.87
C ASP A 121 -1.81 -6.34 -16.06
N ARG A 122 -3.12 -6.05 -16.22
CA ARG A 122 -3.71 -5.31 -17.34
C ARG A 122 -3.62 -5.99 -18.72
N LEU A 123 -3.02 -7.18 -18.84
CA LEU A 123 -3.06 -7.91 -20.10
C LEU A 123 -4.48 -8.36 -20.43
N LYS A 124 -4.72 -8.50 -21.73
CA LYS A 124 -6.02 -8.83 -22.31
C LYS A 124 -6.07 -10.30 -22.72
N ALA A 125 -7.24 -10.92 -22.54
CA ALA A 125 -7.60 -12.20 -23.15
C ALA A 125 -8.94 -12.04 -23.90
N SER A 126 -8.96 -12.35 -25.18
CA SER A 126 -10.17 -12.27 -25.99
C SER A 126 -11.09 -13.46 -25.72
N THR A 127 -12.40 -13.28 -25.92
CA THR A 127 -13.40 -14.36 -25.77
C THR A 127 -13.10 -15.58 -26.63
N PRO A 128 -12.66 -15.46 -27.89
CA PRO A 128 -12.20 -16.62 -28.67
C PRO A 128 -10.99 -17.34 -28.06
N GLN A 129 -10.01 -16.59 -27.51
CA GLN A 129 -8.85 -17.19 -26.83
C GLN A 129 -9.25 -17.95 -25.56
N ILE A 130 -10.15 -17.37 -24.76
CA ILE A 130 -10.68 -18.04 -23.54
C ILE A 130 -11.48 -19.27 -23.91
N ARG A 131 -12.28 -19.23 -24.99
CA ARG A 131 -13.02 -20.40 -25.50
C ARG A 131 -12.05 -21.50 -25.97
N LYS A 132 -10.97 -21.15 -26.66
CA LYS A 132 -9.94 -22.10 -27.07
C LYS A 132 -9.26 -22.72 -25.86
N PHE A 133 -8.88 -21.88 -24.88
CA PHE A 133 -8.26 -22.32 -23.62
C PHE A 133 -9.20 -23.27 -22.85
N TYR A 134 -10.48 -22.91 -22.70
CA TYR A 134 -11.47 -23.75 -22.03
C TYR A 134 -11.57 -25.14 -22.69
N ARG A 135 -11.66 -25.23 -24.01
CA ARG A 135 -11.66 -26.49 -24.76
C ARG A 135 -10.40 -27.31 -24.48
N GLN A 136 -9.25 -26.68 -24.49
CA GLN A 136 -7.98 -27.34 -24.20
C GLN A 136 -7.93 -27.92 -22.77
N VAL A 137 -8.27 -27.13 -21.74
CA VAL A 137 -8.21 -27.61 -20.36
C VAL A 137 -9.29 -28.67 -20.06
N SER A 138 -10.43 -28.61 -20.73
CA SER A 138 -11.51 -29.60 -20.58
C SER A 138 -11.16 -30.96 -21.20
N SER A 139 -10.30 -31.01 -22.22
CA SER A 139 -9.88 -32.27 -22.86
C SER A 139 -8.69 -32.93 -22.20
N LEU A 140 -8.05 -32.29 -21.23
CA LEU A 140 -6.87 -32.79 -20.54
C LEU A 140 -7.20 -33.24 -19.12
N GLY A 141 -6.51 -34.28 -18.65
CA GLY A 141 -6.49 -34.61 -17.22
C GLY A 141 -5.65 -33.61 -16.41
N VAL A 142 -5.75 -33.66 -15.07
CA VAL A 142 -5.05 -32.75 -14.13
C VAL A 142 -3.55 -32.68 -14.41
N SER A 143 -2.90 -33.83 -14.67
CA SER A 143 -1.47 -33.88 -15.01
C SER A 143 -1.12 -33.08 -16.27
N GLY A 144 -1.98 -33.16 -17.29
CA GLY A 144 -1.82 -32.40 -18.53
C GLY A 144 -2.02 -30.90 -18.33
N ARG A 145 -3.07 -30.52 -17.57
CA ARG A 145 -3.38 -29.13 -17.24
C ARG A 145 -2.26 -28.46 -16.43
N SER A 146 -1.63 -29.20 -15.51
CA SER A 146 -0.54 -28.65 -14.66
C SER A 146 0.71 -28.25 -15.46
N LYS A 147 0.88 -28.80 -16.68
CA LYS A 147 2.00 -28.50 -17.60
C LYS A 147 1.72 -27.27 -18.47
N ILE A 148 0.49 -26.76 -18.49
CA ILE A 148 0.16 -25.54 -19.25
C ILE A 148 0.82 -24.35 -18.59
N GLN A 149 1.56 -23.58 -19.37
CA GLN A 149 2.21 -22.36 -18.90
C GLN A 149 1.17 -21.41 -18.29
N GLY A 150 1.44 -20.87 -17.08
CA GLY A 150 0.50 -20.04 -16.35
C GLY A 150 -0.42 -20.82 -15.38
N VAL A 151 -0.67 -22.13 -15.62
CA VAL A 151 -1.50 -22.99 -14.76
C VAL A 151 -0.58 -23.77 -13.83
N GLY A 152 -0.65 -23.58 -12.55
CA GLY A 152 0.15 -24.37 -11.59
C GLY A 152 -0.63 -25.59 -11.06
N PRO A 153 0.05 -26.54 -10.37
CA PRO A 153 -0.57 -27.79 -9.89
C PRO A 153 -1.86 -27.57 -9.09
N ARG A 154 -1.86 -26.63 -8.12
CA ARG A 154 -3.06 -26.30 -7.31
C ARG A 154 -4.22 -25.76 -8.15
N ARG A 155 -3.97 -25.18 -9.30
CA ARG A 155 -5.00 -24.59 -10.16
C ARG A 155 -5.47 -25.57 -11.22
N ALA A 156 -4.67 -26.58 -11.57
CA ALA A 156 -4.98 -27.59 -12.58
C ALA A 156 -6.30 -28.34 -12.30
N GLU A 157 -6.64 -28.55 -11.04
CA GLU A 157 -7.90 -29.18 -10.62
C GLU A 157 -9.11 -28.28 -10.85
N LEU A 158 -8.96 -26.97 -10.63
CA LEU A 158 -10.06 -26.02 -10.60
C LEU A 158 -10.24 -25.22 -11.90
N ILE A 159 -9.25 -25.27 -12.80
CA ILE A 159 -9.18 -24.35 -13.95
C ILE A 159 -10.31 -24.57 -14.95
N VAL A 160 -10.84 -25.78 -15.08
CA VAL A 160 -11.94 -26.08 -16.00
C VAL A 160 -13.19 -25.33 -15.56
N ALA A 161 -13.58 -25.48 -14.29
CA ALA A 161 -14.75 -24.81 -13.74
C ALA A 161 -14.61 -23.27 -13.78
N GLY A 162 -13.46 -22.74 -13.32
CA GLY A 162 -13.24 -21.30 -13.35
C GLY A 162 -13.19 -20.69 -14.77
N ALA A 163 -12.58 -21.39 -15.73
CA ALA A 163 -12.60 -20.97 -17.13
C ALA A 163 -14.01 -21.02 -17.75
N ALA A 164 -14.84 -22.00 -17.35
CA ALA A 164 -16.24 -22.05 -17.77
C ALA A 164 -17.00 -20.81 -17.32
N VAL A 165 -16.84 -20.37 -16.07
CA VAL A 165 -17.53 -19.16 -15.55
C VAL A 165 -17.11 -17.92 -16.34
N PHE A 166 -15.81 -17.66 -16.55
CA PHE A 166 -15.36 -16.50 -17.32
C PHE A 166 -15.83 -16.56 -18.76
N ARG A 167 -15.75 -17.73 -19.40
CA ARG A 167 -16.25 -17.93 -20.77
C ARG A 167 -17.73 -17.61 -20.88
N ARG A 168 -18.58 -18.23 -20.02
CA ARG A 168 -20.02 -18.03 -20.05
C ARG A 168 -20.41 -16.60 -19.74
N ALA A 169 -19.77 -15.98 -18.73
CA ALA A 169 -19.99 -14.57 -18.42
C ALA A 169 -19.70 -13.66 -19.65
N LEU A 170 -18.55 -13.81 -20.28
CA LEU A 170 -18.24 -13.01 -21.47
C LEU A 170 -19.22 -13.24 -22.63
N GLU A 171 -19.63 -14.50 -22.85
CA GLU A 171 -20.59 -14.83 -23.92
C GLU A 171 -21.97 -14.23 -23.64
N LEU A 172 -22.50 -14.39 -22.43
CA LEU A 172 -23.82 -13.88 -22.05
C LEU A 172 -23.86 -12.34 -21.99
N PHE A 173 -22.84 -11.71 -21.47
CA PHE A 173 -22.71 -10.24 -21.46
C PHE A 173 -22.24 -9.66 -22.80
N GLN A 174 -22.03 -10.49 -23.83
CA GLN A 174 -21.62 -10.13 -25.20
C GLN A 174 -20.31 -9.32 -25.21
N GLN A 175 -19.34 -9.72 -24.39
CA GLN A 175 -18.08 -9.02 -24.27
C GLN A 175 -16.97 -9.65 -25.13
N PRO A 176 -16.20 -8.84 -25.88
CA PRO A 176 -15.17 -9.35 -26.79
C PRO A 176 -13.92 -9.84 -26.05
N SER A 177 -13.74 -9.42 -24.80
CA SER A 177 -12.52 -9.74 -24.03
C SER A 177 -12.65 -9.34 -22.57
N LEU A 178 -11.73 -9.82 -21.76
CA LEU A 178 -11.46 -9.31 -20.41
C LEU A 178 -10.00 -8.87 -20.27
N HIS A 179 -9.72 -8.06 -19.25
CA HIS A 179 -8.39 -7.68 -18.80
C HIS A 179 -8.18 -8.23 -17.40
N TYR A 180 -7.00 -8.71 -17.11
CA TYR A 180 -6.66 -9.16 -15.77
C TYR A 180 -6.22 -7.99 -14.90
N SER A 181 -6.67 -7.95 -13.65
CA SER A 181 -6.10 -7.09 -12.61
C SER A 181 -5.54 -7.97 -11.49
N ALA A 182 -4.31 -7.68 -11.09
CA ALA A 182 -3.68 -8.35 -9.96
C ALA A 182 -4.24 -7.86 -8.62
N ALA A 183 -4.98 -6.75 -8.60
CA ALA A 183 -5.70 -6.26 -7.43
C ALA A 183 -6.95 -7.10 -7.14
N GLY A 184 -7.31 -7.21 -5.87
CA GLY A 184 -8.48 -7.94 -5.39
C GLY A 184 -8.92 -7.47 -4.00
N VAL A 185 -9.63 -8.32 -3.26
CA VAL A 185 -10.15 -8.02 -1.91
C VAL A 185 -9.08 -7.46 -0.97
N ARG A 186 -7.85 -8.01 -0.99
CA ARG A 186 -6.76 -7.57 -0.11
C ARG A 186 -6.35 -6.14 -0.36
N ASP A 187 -6.21 -5.77 -1.64
CA ASP A 187 -5.88 -4.40 -2.04
C ASP A 187 -7.00 -3.44 -1.64
N GLY A 188 -8.26 -3.87 -1.79
CA GLY A 188 -9.43 -3.13 -1.35
C GLY A 188 -9.49 -2.92 0.16
N ILE A 189 -9.13 -3.93 0.96
CA ILE A 189 -9.03 -3.79 2.42
C ILE A 189 -7.99 -2.72 2.78
N ILE A 190 -6.82 -2.77 2.15
CA ILE A 190 -5.76 -1.78 2.38
C ILE A 190 -6.22 -0.37 1.98
N ALA A 191 -6.87 -0.24 0.83
CA ALA A 191 -7.40 1.03 0.35
C ALA A 191 -8.51 1.58 1.27
N ASP A 192 -9.42 0.72 1.73
CA ASP A 192 -10.51 1.08 2.65
C ASP A 192 -9.99 1.52 4.02
N LEU A 193 -9.04 0.77 4.60
CA LEU A 193 -8.39 1.12 5.85
C LEU A 193 -7.63 2.45 5.73
N SER A 194 -6.93 2.67 4.61
CA SER A 194 -6.24 3.93 4.35
C SER A 194 -7.21 5.10 4.24
N ALA A 195 -8.34 4.93 3.55
CA ALA A 195 -9.37 5.96 3.41
C ALA A 195 -10.07 6.29 4.74
N ARG A 196 -10.24 5.31 5.63
CA ARG A 196 -10.81 5.50 6.97
C ARG A 196 -9.84 6.14 7.98
N GLY A 197 -8.62 6.45 7.56
CA GLY A 197 -7.60 7.07 8.42
C GLY A 197 -6.81 6.10 9.29
N VAL A 198 -7.01 4.78 9.13
CA VAL A 198 -6.18 3.76 9.81
C VAL A 198 -4.71 3.91 9.41
N GLY A 199 -4.42 4.46 8.24
CA GLY A 199 -3.06 4.83 7.84
C GLY A 199 -2.43 5.89 8.74
N ARG A 200 -3.23 6.84 9.28
CA ARG A 200 -2.76 7.82 10.27
C ARG A 200 -2.46 7.18 11.62
N GLU A 201 -3.26 6.21 12.05
CA GLU A 201 -2.99 5.46 13.28
C GLU A 201 -1.71 4.61 13.14
N LEU A 202 -1.46 4.01 11.97
CA LEU A 202 -0.22 3.29 11.69
C LEU A 202 1.01 4.20 11.61
N ALA A 203 0.82 5.49 11.31
CA ALA A 203 1.89 6.48 11.27
C ALA A 203 2.31 6.94 12.67
N ARG A 204 1.54 6.64 13.71
CA ARG A 204 1.75 7.11 15.08
C ARG A 204 2.19 5.98 16.00
N LEU A 205 2.89 6.35 17.06
CA LEU A 205 3.22 5.42 18.13
C LEU A 205 1.95 4.92 18.81
N SER A 206 1.85 3.62 19.03
CA SER A 206 0.86 3.05 19.94
C SER A 206 1.07 3.60 21.36
N ARG A 207 0.07 3.42 22.22
CA ARG A 207 0.18 3.85 23.64
C ARG A 207 1.38 3.21 24.34
N ASP A 208 1.63 1.93 24.08
CA ASP A 208 2.74 1.20 24.70
C ASP A 208 4.11 1.63 24.12
N GLN A 209 4.21 1.79 22.79
CA GLN A 209 5.42 2.32 22.16
C GLN A 209 5.77 3.73 22.65
N ARG A 210 4.75 4.61 22.79
CA ARG A 210 4.96 5.96 23.33
C ARG A 210 5.44 5.92 24.76
N ARG A 211 4.88 5.03 25.60
CA ARG A 211 5.36 4.84 26.98
C ARG A 211 6.83 4.45 27.00
N VAL A 212 7.26 3.53 26.13
CA VAL A 212 8.66 3.09 26.04
C VAL A 212 9.60 4.24 25.70
N VAL A 213 9.31 5.02 24.66
CA VAL A 213 10.18 6.14 24.25
C VAL A 213 10.18 7.28 25.28
N GLU A 214 9.05 7.59 25.91
CA GLU A 214 8.99 8.57 26.99
C GLU A 214 9.76 8.15 28.24
N GLN A 215 9.68 6.87 28.62
CA GLN A 215 10.47 6.33 29.74
C GLN A 215 11.95 6.40 29.43
N MET A 216 12.35 6.09 28.20
CA MET A 216 13.74 6.17 27.76
C MET A 216 14.22 7.63 27.75
N ALA A 217 13.44 8.58 27.21
CA ALA A 217 13.76 10.00 27.25
C ALA A 217 13.95 10.51 28.69
N ARG A 218 13.06 10.15 29.63
CA ARG A 218 13.17 10.50 31.05
C ARG A 218 14.42 9.88 31.70
N ARG A 219 14.71 8.61 31.42
CA ARG A 219 15.89 7.90 31.96
C ARG A 219 17.18 8.63 31.61
N TYR A 220 17.26 9.21 30.42
CA TYR A 220 18.43 9.92 29.94
C TYR A 220 18.33 11.46 30.09
N GLY A 221 17.40 11.96 30.90
CA GLY A 221 17.33 13.36 31.29
C GLY A 221 16.83 14.31 30.19
N VAL A 222 16.17 13.83 29.12
CA VAL A 222 15.62 14.68 28.07
C VAL A 222 14.37 15.41 28.56
N PRO A 223 14.26 16.74 28.40
CA PRO A 223 13.04 17.50 28.72
C PRO A 223 11.87 17.02 27.89
N LEU A 224 10.87 16.39 28.52
CA LEU A 224 9.76 15.80 27.79
C LEU A 224 8.90 16.83 27.02
N ALA A 225 8.84 18.06 27.46
CA ALA A 225 8.12 19.12 26.76
C ALA A 225 8.72 19.33 25.35
N HIS A 226 10.05 19.49 25.30
CA HIS A 226 10.80 19.58 24.04
C HIS A 226 10.61 18.30 23.19
N ALA A 227 10.89 17.12 23.75
CA ALA A 227 10.78 15.85 23.02
C ALA A 227 9.40 15.64 22.38
N ARG A 228 8.32 15.93 23.13
CA ARG A 228 6.94 15.86 22.63
C ARG A 228 6.67 16.88 21.54
N LYS A 229 7.20 18.11 21.68
CA LYS A 229 7.03 19.15 20.68
C LYS A 229 7.71 18.79 19.38
N VAL A 230 8.96 18.33 19.45
CA VAL A 230 9.70 17.83 18.26
C VAL A 230 8.98 16.67 17.60
N ALA A 231 8.52 15.68 18.37
CA ALA A 231 7.75 14.56 17.85
C ALA A 231 6.44 14.99 17.17
N GLN A 232 5.71 15.96 17.76
CA GLN A 232 4.49 16.53 17.19
C GLN A 232 4.76 17.23 15.85
N ILE A 233 5.74 18.13 15.81
CA ILE A 233 6.09 18.86 14.57
C ILE A 233 6.57 17.88 13.49
N ALA A 234 7.40 16.89 13.87
CA ALA A 234 7.87 15.86 12.94
C ALA A 234 6.72 15.09 12.31
N GLN A 235 5.70 14.75 13.09
CA GLN A 235 4.49 14.10 12.59
C GLN A 235 3.68 15.01 11.64
N GLN A 236 3.49 16.27 11.97
CA GLN A 236 2.80 17.22 11.09
C GLN A 236 3.53 17.36 9.74
N LEU A 237 4.85 17.43 9.76
CA LEU A 237 5.68 17.47 8.55
C LEU A 237 5.54 16.15 7.75
N PHE A 238 5.61 15.01 8.41
CA PHE A 238 5.45 13.71 7.76
C PHE A 238 4.10 13.59 7.04
N GLU A 239 2.99 13.89 7.75
CA GLU A 239 1.65 13.80 7.20
C GLU A 239 1.45 14.78 6.02
N ALA A 240 1.86 16.03 6.18
CA ALA A 240 1.67 17.06 5.16
C ALA A 240 2.54 16.86 3.90
N LEU A 241 3.74 16.29 4.05
CA LEU A 241 4.68 16.07 2.96
C LEU A 241 4.60 14.67 2.35
N GLN A 242 3.58 13.88 2.71
CA GLN A 242 3.33 12.56 2.15
C GLN A 242 3.31 12.53 0.61
N PRO A 243 2.72 13.50 -0.10
CA PRO A 243 2.76 13.54 -1.56
C PRO A 243 4.17 13.64 -2.15
N LEU A 244 5.13 14.21 -1.42
CA LEU A 244 6.53 14.34 -1.85
C LEU A 244 7.34 13.08 -1.53
N HIS A 245 7.38 12.64 -0.27
CA HIS A 245 8.21 11.49 0.13
C HIS A 245 7.61 10.15 -0.26
N ARG A 246 6.28 10.03 -0.32
CA ARG A 246 5.55 8.79 -0.69
C ARG A 246 5.97 7.56 0.13
N LEU A 247 6.43 7.79 1.36
CA LEU A 247 6.79 6.70 2.27
C LEU A 247 5.52 6.05 2.83
N PRO A 248 5.54 4.73 3.08
CA PRO A 248 4.46 4.06 3.82
C PRO A 248 4.19 4.73 5.17
N PRO A 249 2.92 4.81 5.62
CA PRO A 249 2.53 5.44 6.88
C PRO A 249 3.32 4.95 8.09
N VAL A 250 3.67 3.66 8.12
CA VAL A 250 4.45 3.04 9.20
C VAL A 250 5.77 3.75 9.51
N HIS A 251 6.35 4.50 8.59
CA HIS A 251 7.57 5.25 8.82
C HIS A 251 7.36 6.51 9.68
N GLY A 252 6.13 7.03 9.76
CA GLY A 252 5.80 8.17 10.62
C GLY A 252 6.06 7.87 12.10
N LYS A 253 5.71 6.66 12.59
CA LYS A 253 5.99 6.27 13.97
C LYS A 253 7.49 6.22 14.30
N LEU A 254 8.34 5.90 13.30
CA LEU A 254 9.80 5.89 13.51
C LEU A 254 10.33 7.31 13.66
N LEU A 255 9.78 8.24 12.88
CA LEU A 255 10.11 9.65 12.98
C LEU A 255 9.61 10.25 14.31
N GLU A 256 8.39 9.89 14.74
CA GLU A 256 7.86 10.28 16.07
C GLU A 256 8.77 9.76 17.20
N ALA A 257 9.17 8.49 17.17
CA ALA A 257 10.07 7.91 18.15
C ALA A 257 11.44 8.62 18.17
N ALA A 258 11.97 8.93 17.00
CA ALA A 258 13.22 9.68 16.88
C ALA A 258 13.09 11.10 17.46
N GLY A 259 11.93 11.75 17.32
CA GLY A 259 11.63 13.03 17.96
C GLY A 259 11.74 12.98 19.48
N TYR A 260 11.35 11.87 20.12
CA TYR A 260 11.53 11.67 21.56
C TYR A 260 12.98 11.38 21.96
N LEU A 261 13.78 10.75 21.08
CA LEU A 261 15.05 10.12 21.45
C LEU A 261 16.30 10.78 20.86
N HIS A 262 16.14 11.79 20.00
CA HIS A 262 17.27 12.38 19.27
C HIS A 262 18.34 12.97 20.21
N ASP A 263 17.95 13.47 21.37
CA ASP A 263 18.79 14.18 22.32
C ASP A 263 19.22 13.37 23.56
N ILE A 264 18.84 12.07 23.67
CA ILE A 264 19.23 11.23 24.81
C ILE A 264 20.76 11.10 24.98
N GLY A 265 21.52 11.38 23.94
CA GLY A 265 22.97 11.33 23.95
C GLY A 265 23.63 12.44 24.77
N HIS A 266 22.93 13.54 25.11
CA HIS A 266 23.40 14.55 26.05
C HIS A 266 23.70 13.98 27.42
N TYR A 267 23.04 12.89 27.80
CA TYR A 267 23.37 12.12 29.04
C TYR A 267 24.81 11.68 29.07
N VAL A 268 25.42 11.38 27.94
CA VAL A 268 26.82 10.96 27.83
C VAL A 268 27.74 12.16 27.69
N SER A 269 27.48 13.04 26.71
CA SER A 269 28.22 14.27 26.45
C SER A 269 27.48 15.15 25.45
N ASP A 270 27.58 16.48 25.62
CA ASP A 270 27.10 17.47 24.65
C ASP A 270 27.87 17.39 23.33
N SER A 271 29.16 17.05 23.43
CA SER A 271 30.00 16.86 22.25
C SER A 271 29.57 15.59 21.53
N SER A 272 29.16 15.75 20.26
CA SER A 272 28.72 14.63 19.42
C SER A 272 27.53 13.83 19.97
N HIS A 273 26.63 14.45 20.77
CA HIS A 273 25.48 13.77 21.37
C HIS A 273 24.67 12.96 20.35
N HIS A 274 24.54 13.39 19.11
CA HIS A 274 23.87 12.62 18.05
C HIS A 274 24.47 11.22 17.81
N LYS A 275 25.78 11.04 18.02
CA LYS A 275 26.44 9.72 17.97
C LYS A 275 26.15 8.92 19.22
N HIS A 276 26.09 9.59 20.37
CA HIS A 276 25.71 8.95 21.62
C HIS A 276 24.25 8.54 21.63
N SER A 277 23.34 9.38 21.10
CA SER A 277 21.95 9.03 20.91
C SER A 277 21.80 7.81 19.99
N TYR A 278 22.51 7.78 18.87
CA TYR A 278 22.57 6.59 18.01
C TYR A 278 22.95 5.32 18.80
N TYR A 279 24.06 5.38 19.53
CA TYR A 279 24.55 4.23 20.27
C TYR A 279 23.55 3.75 21.34
N LEU A 280 23.01 4.68 22.12
CA LEU A 280 22.04 4.37 23.16
C LEU A 280 20.76 3.72 22.59
N VAL A 281 20.20 4.27 21.50
CA VAL A 281 19.01 3.69 20.84
C VAL A 281 19.32 2.33 20.24
N ALA A 282 20.42 2.21 19.51
CA ALA A 282 20.77 0.98 18.79
C ALA A 282 20.96 -0.23 19.72
N HIS A 283 21.38 0.02 20.98
CA HIS A 283 21.72 -1.04 21.95
C HIS A 283 20.75 -1.11 23.15
N SER A 284 19.68 -0.32 23.14
CA SER A 284 18.64 -0.40 24.17
C SER A 284 17.58 -1.44 23.82
N ASP A 285 16.98 -2.03 24.85
CA ASP A 285 15.74 -2.78 24.70
C ASP A 285 14.57 -1.80 24.50
N MET A 286 13.82 -1.97 23.39
CA MET A 286 12.68 -1.14 23.05
C MET A 286 11.47 -2.03 22.74
N PRO A 287 10.75 -2.52 23.76
CA PRO A 287 9.57 -3.36 23.57
C PRO A 287 8.54 -2.70 22.64
N GLY A 288 7.97 -3.48 21.74
CA GLY A 288 7.02 -2.99 20.75
C GLY A 288 7.64 -2.44 19.45
N PHE A 289 8.98 -2.43 19.36
CA PHE A 289 9.71 -2.15 18.13
C PHE A 289 10.50 -3.37 17.66
N THR A 290 10.51 -3.62 16.36
CA THR A 290 11.40 -4.63 15.77
C THR A 290 12.85 -4.15 15.77
N ASP A 291 13.81 -5.07 15.62
CA ASP A 291 15.23 -4.71 15.52
C ASP A 291 15.49 -3.74 14.35
N LEU A 292 14.84 -3.94 13.22
CA LEU A 292 14.96 -3.04 12.07
C LEU A 292 14.45 -1.63 12.41
N GLU A 293 13.27 -1.53 13.03
CA GLU A 293 12.70 -0.24 13.44
C GLU A 293 13.59 0.49 14.42
N ARG A 294 14.10 -0.21 15.44
CA ARG A 294 15.04 0.32 16.43
C ARG A 294 16.31 0.86 15.75
N GLN A 295 16.90 0.10 14.82
CA GLN A 295 18.08 0.52 14.09
C GLN A 295 17.80 1.74 13.19
N MET A 296 16.63 1.83 12.56
CA MET A 296 16.22 2.99 11.78
C MET A 296 16.03 4.23 12.67
N ILE A 297 15.38 4.10 13.82
CA ILE A 297 15.25 5.18 14.82
C ILE A 297 16.63 5.67 15.26
N ALA A 298 17.57 4.75 15.55
CA ALA A 298 18.94 5.08 15.90
C ALA A 298 19.63 5.90 14.80
N GLN A 299 19.45 5.52 13.52
CA GLN A 299 20.01 6.31 12.41
C GLN A 299 19.41 7.71 12.32
N LEU A 300 18.09 7.86 12.53
CA LEU A 300 17.46 9.16 12.57
C LEU A 300 18.06 10.02 13.69
N CYS A 301 18.25 9.47 14.90
CA CYS A 301 18.94 10.14 15.99
C CYS A 301 20.39 10.51 15.63
N ARG A 302 21.12 9.67 14.86
CA ARG A 302 22.46 9.99 14.38
C ARG A 302 22.49 11.18 13.44
N TYR A 303 21.48 11.26 12.54
CA TYR A 303 21.45 12.20 11.43
C TYR A 303 20.58 13.45 11.70
N HIS A 304 20.07 13.63 12.93
CA HIS A 304 19.32 14.85 13.26
C HIS A 304 20.18 16.12 13.21
N ARG A 305 21.52 15.99 13.22
CA ARG A 305 22.47 17.10 13.04
C ARG A 305 23.76 16.67 12.33
N LYS A 306 24.61 17.63 11.97
CA LYS A 306 25.87 17.43 11.23
C LYS A 306 25.61 16.87 9.83
N SER A 307 26.28 15.77 9.42
CA SER A 307 26.17 15.20 8.08
C SER A 307 24.82 14.51 7.86
N MET A 308 24.35 14.50 6.62
CA MET A 308 23.27 13.63 6.16
C MET A 308 23.77 12.18 5.94
N PRO A 309 22.87 11.17 5.89
CA PRO A 309 23.27 9.81 5.57
C PRO A 309 23.88 9.74 4.17
N THR A 310 25.00 9.01 4.07
CA THR A 310 25.67 8.78 2.78
C THR A 310 26.03 7.31 2.63
N PRO A 311 26.17 6.81 1.38
CA PRO A 311 26.62 5.44 1.13
C PRO A 311 27.98 5.08 1.74
N ARG A 312 28.78 6.06 2.16
CA ARG A 312 30.07 5.83 2.82
C ARG A 312 29.96 5.48 4.31
N HIS A 313 28.77 5.64 4.90
CA HIS A 313 28.55 5.33 6.31
C HIS A 313 28.21 3.84 6.46
N ALA A 314 29.15 3.01 6.93
CA ALA A 314 28.99 1.57 7.04
C ALA A 314 27.69 1.09 7.72
N PRO A 315 27.26 1.65 8.87
CA PRO A 315 25.98 1.27 9.47
C PRO A 315 24.77 1.58 8.59
N PHE A 316 24.83 2.63 7.78
CA PHE A 316 23.76 3.01 6.85
C PHE A 316 23.73 2.09 5.62
N GLN A 317 24.89 1.63 5.14
CA GLN A 317 24.96 0.69 4.01
C GLN A 317 24.30 -0.66 4.30
N ALA A 318 24.28 -1.10 5.55
CA ALA A 318 23.71 -2.38 5.93
C ALA A 318 22.18 -2.48 5.74
N PHE A 319 21.49 -1.35 5.54
CA PHE A 319 20.05 -1.31 5.32
C PHE A 319 19.69 -1.66 3.86
N THR A 320 18.46 -2.18 3.68
CA THR A 320 17.84 -2.34 2.36
C THR A 320 17.67 -0.99 1.66
N ALA A 321 17.49 -1.00 0.36
CA ALA A 321 17.27 0.24 -0.42
C ALA A 321 16.07 1.05 0.11
N ASP A 322 14.97 0.37 0.47
CA ASP A 322 13.76 1.01 1.00
C ASP A 322 13.99 1.65 2.37
N ALA A 323 14.69 0.96 3.27
CA ALA A 323 15.03 1.49 4.58
C ALA A 323 16.00 2.68 4.47
N ARG A 324 17.01 2.61 3.58
CA ARG A 324 17.90 3.75 3.30
C ARG A 324 17.11 4.94 2.75
N ARG A 325 16.21 4.71 1.81
CA ARG A 325 15.33 5.75 1.27
C ARG A 325 14.50 6.38 2.38
N ALA A 326 13.88 5.59 3.24
CA ALA A 326 13.10 6.11 4.37
C ALA A 326 13.96 6.98 5.30
N ILE A 327 15.12 6.51 5.76
CA ILE A 327 16.02 7.27 6.62
C ILE A 327 16.44 8.60 5.95
N THR A 328 16.76 8.57 4.65
CA THR A 328 17.18 9.76 3.90
C THR A 328 16.08 10.83 3.85
N PHE A 329 14.82 10.43 3.62
CA PHE A 329 13.70 11.36 3.58
C PHE A 329 13.25 11.85 4.96
N LEU A 330 13.38 11.01 6.00
CA LEU A 330 12.93 11.37 7.35
C LEU A 330 13.93 12.26 8.10
N ALA A 331 15.23 12.11 7.86
CA ALA A 331 16.25 12.87 8.59
C ALA A 331 16.11 14.39 8.45
N PRO A 332 15.82 15.00 7.27
CA PRO A 332 15.59 16.43 7.15
C PRO A 332 14.33 16.89 7.92
N LEU A 333 13.29 16.06 8.00
CA LEU A 333 12.08 16.40 8.74
C LEU A 333 12.36 16.50 10.25
N LEU A 334 13.14 15.56 10.79
CA LEU A 334 13.55 15.60 12.18
C LEU A 334 14.40 16.84 12.48
N ARG A 335 15.33 17.24 11.58
CA ARG A 335 16.15 18.45 11.72
C ARG A 335 15.32 19.72 11.78
N ILE A 336 14.32 19.83 10.90
CA ILE A 336 13.41 20.96 10.91
C ILE A 336 12.59 20.97 12.20
N ALA A 337 12.05 19.81 12.60
CA ALA A 337 11.24 19.69 13.80
C ALA A 337 12.01 20.09 15.07
N ASP A 338 13.26 19.63 15.24
CA ASP A 338 14.15 20.01 16.33
C ASP A 338 14.44 21.52 16.31
N SER A 339 14.73 22.09 15.13
CA SER A 339 15.01 23.52 14.96
C SER A 339 13.81 24.41 15.28
N LEU A 340 12.58 23.92 15.08
CA LEU A 340 11.35 24.68 15.37
C LEU A 340 10.96 24.69 16.86
N ASP A 341 11.69 24.03 17.74
CA ASP A 341 11.61 24.19 19.20
C ASP A 341 13.02 24.47 19.79
N ARG A 342 13.79 25.30 19.09
CA ARG A 342 15.19 25.60 19.43
C ARG A 342 15.36 26.24 20.81
N SER A 343 14.42 27.04 21.23
CA SER A 343 14.40 27.68 22.55
C SER A 343 14.00 26.70 23.68
N HIS A 344 13.45 25.52 23.34
CA HIS A 344 12.82 24.55 24.27
C HIS A 344 11.61 25.14 25.04
N ASP A 345 11.04 26.24 24.58
CA ASP A 345 9.91 26.96 25.19
C ASP A 345 8.58 26.64 24.51
N GLN A 346 8.54 25.74 23.51
CA GLN A 346 7.38 25.34 22.72
C GLN A 346 6.65 26.55 22.10
N ARG A 347 7.40 27.56 21.64
CA ARG A 347 6.90 28.83 21.10
C ARG A 347 6.06 28.65 19.84
N VAL A 348 6.41 27.69 18.98
CA VAL A 348 5.62 27.33 17.79
C VAL A 348 4.38 26.58 18.27
N GLY A 349 3.19 27.17 18.17
CA GLY A 349 1.92 26.56 18.52
C GLY A 349 1.52 25.46 17.54
N ASP A 350 1.25 25.85 16.31
CA ASP A 350 0.90 24.96 15.21
C ASP A 350 1.72 25.28 13.95
N LEU A 351 1.72 24.33 12.99
CA LEU A 351 2.48 24.42 11.75
C LEU A 351 1.55 24.18 10.56
N HIS A 352 1.40 25.20 9.72
CA HIS A 352 0.67 25.08 8.47
C HIS A 352 1.61 24.82 7.31
N VAL A 353 1.51 23.65 6.68
CA VAL A 353 2.34 23.24 5.55
C VAL A 353 1.55 23.41 4.26
N GLN A 354 2.07 24.21 3.33
CA GLN A 354 1.49 24.43 2.01
C GLN A 354 2.42 23.93 0.92
N LEU A 355 1.85 23.11 0.03
CA LEU A 355 2.50 22.60 -1.18
C LEU A 355 1.93 23.36 -2.38
N ARG A 356 2.73 24.24 -3.01
CA ARG A 356 2.32 25.00 -4.21
C ARG A 356 3.48 25.12 -5.20
N ASN A 357 3.19 24.87 -6.47
CA ASN A 357 4.11 25.10 -7.59
C ASN A 357 5.54 24.56 -7.38
N GLY A 358 5.67 23.35 -6.83
CA GLY A 358 6.98 22.74 -6.57
C GLY A 358 7.76 23.36 -5.42
N SER A 359 7.11 24.11 -4.54
CA SER A 359 7.68 24.67 -3.31
C SER A 359 6.87 24.28 -2.07
N VAL A 360 7.55 24.20 -0.94
CA VAL A 360 6.98 23.99 0.39
C VAL A 360 7.07 25.27 1.19
N THR A 361 5.94 25.73 1.73
CA THR A 361 5.92 26.85 2.67
C THR A 361 5.48 26.33 4.03
N LEU A 362 6.28 26.60 5.06
CA LEU A 362 5.97 26.34 6.47
C LEU A 362 5.56 27.65 7.13
N ALA A 363 4.29 27.81 7.43
CA ALA A 363 3.78 28.97 8.16
C ALA A 363 3.63 28.63 9.64
N LEU A 364 4.39 29.30 10.49
CA LEU A 364 4.44 29.06 11.93
C LEU A 364 3.35 29.88 12.62
N GLU A 365 2.46 29.20 13.33
CA GLU A 365 1.50 29.86 14.23
C GLU A 365 2.13 29.99 15.62
N SER A 366 2.18 31.20 16.15
CA SER A 366 2.75 31.47 17.47
C SER A 366 2.18 32.75 18.05
N ARG A 367 2.06 32.76 19.37
CA ARG A 367 1.75 33.96 20.16
C ARG A 367 2.99 34.66 20.70
N SER A 368 4.17 34.05 20.49
CA SER A 368 5.46 34.53 20.95
C SER A 368 6.40 34.79 19.76
N ASP A 369 7.50 35.47 20.01
CA ASP A 369 8.54 35.63 19.00
C ASP A 369 9.17 34.27 18.65
N THR A 370 9.33 34.01 17.35
CA THR A 370 9.88 32.76 16.78
C THR A 370 11.09 33.01 15.88
N ASP A 371 11.75 34.13 16.04
CA ASP A 371 12.94 34.47 15.19
C ASP A 371 14.06 33.45 15.34
N LEU A 372 14.28 32.93 16.55
CA LEU A 372 15.29 31.92 16.82
C LEU A 372 14.95 30.59 16.13
N GLU A 373 13.70 30.14 16.19
CA GLU A 373 13.21 28.92 15.55
C GLU A 373 13.28 29.04 14.02
N MET A 374 12.84 30.16 13.46
CA MET A 374 12.92 30.42 12.02
C MET A 374 14.38 30.43 11.53
N TRP A 375 15.24 31.17 12.20
CA TRP A 375 16.68 31.21 11.87
C TRP A 375 17.31 29.81 11.98
N ALA A 376 17.00 29.04 13.02
CA ALA A 376 17.56 27.72 13.19
C ALA A 376 17.07 26.75 12.09
N ALA A 377 15.77 26.81 11.73
CA ALA A 377 15.18 25.97 10.68
C ALA A 377 15.72 26.34 9.28
N GLU A 378 15.93 27.61 8.97
CA GLU A 378 16.58 28.05 7.72
C GLU A 378 17.98 27.48 7.55
N ARG A 379 18.77 27.40 8.62
CA ARG A 379 20.11 26.80 8.60
C ARG A 379 20.13 25.30 8.26
N VAL A 380 19.08 24.57 8.56
CA VAL A 380 18.97 23.13 8.25
C VAL A 380 18.16 22.84 6.99
N ALA A 381 17.52 23.85 6.42
CA ALA A 381 16.68 23.73 5.21
C ALA A 381 17.47 23.26 3.98
N GLY A 382 18.79 23.42 3.94
CA GLY A 382 19.64 22.88 2.87
C GLY A 382 19.49 21.38 2.69
N ALA A 383 19.52 20.62 3.79
CA ALA A 383 19.33 19.16 3.76
C ALA A 383 17.94 18.75 3.22
N PHE A 384 16.91 19.53 3.51
CA PHE A 384 15.57 19.34 2.95
C PHE A 384 15.57 19.58 1.44
N ARG A 385 16.11 20.72 0.98
CA ARG A 385 16.15 21.07 -0.45
C ARG A 385 16.90 20.04 -1.28
N GLU A 386 18.03 19.55 -0.80
CA GLU A 386 18.81 18.52 -1.47
C GLU A 386 18.08 17.19 -1.55
N THR A 387 17.36 16.79 -0.47
CA THR A 387 16.68 15.50 -0.40
C THR A 387 15.37 15.48 -1.18
N TYR A 388 14.60 16.56 -1.10
CA TYR A 388 13.26 16.64 -1.68
C TYR A 388 13.24 17.32 -3.06
N GLU A 389 14.40 17.84 -3.51
CA GLU A 389 14.52 18.61 -4.76
C GLU A 389 13.48 19.74 -4.85
N THR A 390 13.15 20.33 -3.70
CA THR A 390 12.01 21.25 -3.53
C THR A 390 12.44 22.42 -2.66
N ALA A 391 12.07 23.65 -3.07
CA ALA A 391 12.32 24.85 -2.27
C ALA A 391 11.52 24.81 -0.95
N LEU A 392 12.17 25.22 0.14
CA LEU A 392 11.55 25.36 1.46
C LEU A 392 11.62 26.82 1.89
N THR A 393 10.47 27.38 2.24
CA THR A 393 10.31 28.75 2.75
C THR A 393 9.60 28.71 4.10
N LEU A 394 10.10 29.48 5.06
CA LEU A 394 9.46 29.66 6.36
C LEU A 394 8.77 31.03 6.40
N THR A 395 7.57 31.09 6.97
CA THR A 395 6.80 32.32 7.16
C THR A 395 6.10 32.29 8.51
N ARG A 396 5.69 33.45 9.01
CA ARG A 396 4.77 33.52 10.14
C ARG A 396 3.33 33.40 9.62
N ALA A 397 2.49 32.62 10.28
CA ALA A 397 1.06 32.59 9.96
C ALA A 397 0.48 33.98 10.28
N LYS A 398 -0.38 34.48 9.40
CA LYS A 398 -1.18 35.68 9.72
C LYS A 398 -2.19 35.28 10.77
N THR A 399 -2.07 35.86 11.95
CA THR A 399 -3.11 35.81 13.00
C THR A 399 -4.39 36.43 12.52
#